data_b81c7c179d9bc36b5039cf4d9eee398b
#
_entry.id   b81c7c179d9bc36b5039cf4d9eee398b
#
_cell.length_a   1.000
_cell.length_b   1.000
_cell.length_c   1.000
_cell.angle_alpha   90.00
_cell.angle_beta   90.00
_cell.angle_gamma   90.00
#
_symmetry.space_group_name_H-M   'P 1'
#
loop_
_entity.id
_entity.type
_entity.pdbx_description
1 polymer ?
#
loop_
_entity_poly.entity_id
_entity_poly.type
_entity_poly.pdbx_seq_one_letter_code
_entity_poly.pdbx_strand_id
1 'polypeptide(L)'
;RSGCATREWDYLHHAIVTSVRCENAHRATAWQRFTDDGPLAFLPLPDRGDEHWCSIVWSTTPEQAERLMALDEDGFRAALGEAFEQRLGAILHADRRLCIPLRQRHAKRYVEPGLALVGDAAHTIHPLAGQGVNLGFLDAAVLSEVLLHALERGERLADERVLSRFERRRMPHNLGMMTAMEGFERLFQADRLPLRWLRNAGLRLVDGHHEAKALFVRQALGLSGDLPMLARV
;
A
#
# COMPACT_ATOMS: atom_id res chain seq x y z
N ARG A 1 -0.12 -25.47 -0.60
CA ARG A 1 0.67 -24.65 -1.56
C ARG A 1 0.11 -24.93 -2.93
N SER A 2 -0.45 -23.93 -3.61
CA SER A 2 -1.19 -24.07 -4.86
C SER A 2 -0.32 -24.45 -6.08
N GLY A 3 1.01 -24.34 -5.98
CA GLY A 3 1.89 -24.51 -7.14
C GLY A 3 1.84 -23.38 -8.18
N CYS A 4 1.02 -22.35 -7.96
CA CYS A 4 0.88 -21.24 -8.90
C CYS A 4 2.20 -20.49 -9.08
N ALA A 5 2.64 -20.35 -10.34
CA ALA A 5 3.87 -19.64 -10.66
C ALA A 5 3.71 -18.13 -10.41
N THR A 6 4.71 -17.52 -9.78
CA THR A 6 4.77 -16.08 -9.49
C THR A 6 5.89 -15.40 -10.27
N ARG A 7 5.75 -14.11 -10.49
CA ARG A 7 6.85 -13.20 -10.80
C ARG A 7 7.17 -12.45 -9.53
N GLU A 8 8.44 -12.33 -9.19
CA GLU A 8 8.89 -11.66 -7.97
C GLU A 8 9.93 -10.61 -8.34
N TRP A 9 9.86 -9.46 -7.68
CA TRP A 9 10.84 -8.39 -7.75
C TRP A 9 11.19 -7.96 -6.33
N ASP A 10 12.44 -7.76 -6.07
CA ASP A 10 12.93 -7.23 -4.81
C ASP A 10 13.08 -5.71 -4.96
N TYR A 11 12.51 -4.95 -4.03
CA TYR A 11 12.67 -3.49 -4.00
C TYR A 11 13.99 -3.06 -3.37
N LEU A 12 14.77 -4.02 -2.83
CA LEU A 12 15.95 -3.74 -2.04
C LEU A 12 15.68 -2.75 -0.90
N HIS A 13 14.47 -2.80 -0.35
CA HIS A 13 14.04 -2.01 0.80
C HIS A 13 13.45 -2.90 1.89
N HIS A 14 13.57 -2.44 3.13
CA HIS A 14 12.91 -3.02 4.28
C HIS A 14 11.92 -2.02 4.87
N ALA A 15 10.78 -2.51 5.36
CA ALA A 15 9.84 -1.71 6.14
C ALA A 15 10.05 -1.99 7.63
N ILE A 16 10.33 -0.94 8.41
CA ILE A 16 10.25 -0.98 9.87
C ILE A 16 8.83 -0.57 10.25
N VAL A 17 8.15 -1.46 10.99
CA VAL A 17 6.78 -1.26 11.43
C VAL A 17 6.74 -1.28 12.95
N THR A 18 6.10 -0.29 13.54
CA THR A 18 5.86 -0.21 14.99
C THR A 18 4.68 0.72 15.27
N SER A 19 4.21 0.77 16.52
CA SER A 19 3.30 1.82 16.98
C SER A 19 4.06 2.76 17.89
N VAL A 20 3.78 4.05 17.79
CA VAL A 20 4.43 5.07 18.62
C VAL A 20 3.40 6.02 19.23
N ARG A 21 3.76 6.59 20.38
CA ARG A 21 3.03 7.71 20.97
C ARG A 21 3.82 8.99 20.75
N CYS A 22 3.19 9.96 20.09
CA CYS A 22 3.75 11.28 19.80
C CYS A 22 3.36 12.30 20.87
N GLU A 23 4.15 13.34 21.02
CA GLU A 23 3.88 14.47 21.91
C GLU A 23 2.64 15.27 21.44
N ASN A 24 2.50 15.49 20.13
CA ASN A 24 1.39 16.22 19.54
C ASN A 24 0.37 15.26 18.93
N ALA A 25 -0.92 15.64 19.00
CA ALA A 25 -2.02 14.86 18.42
C ALA A 25 -1.94 14.80 16.88
N HIS A 26 -2.25 13.64 16.31
CA HIS A 26 -2.28 13.41 14.86
C HIS A 26 -3.48 14.08 14.16
N ARG A 27 -4.52 14.51 14.91
CA ARG A 27 -5.73 15.21 14.42
C ARG A 27 -6.42 14.43 13.28
N ALA A 28 -6.57 13.12 13.45
CA ALA A 28 -7.13 12.20 12.45
C ALA A 28 -6.48 12.31 11.05
N THR A 29 -5.20 12.74 10.98
CA THR A 29 -4.46 12.98 9.74
C THR A 29 -3.38 11.92 9.57
N ALA A 30 -3.38 11.24 8.41
CA ALA A 30 -2.27 10.41 7.99
C ALA A 30 -1.15 11.30 7.44
N TRP A 31 0.04 11.18 8.00
CA TRP A 31 1.20 11.96 7.61
C TRP A 31 2.20 11.08 6.89
N GLN A 32 2.80 11.59 5.82
CA GLN A 32 3.85 10.91 5.09
C GLN A 32 4.95 11.89 4.69
N ARG A 33 6.19 11.44 4.83
CA ARG A 33 7.39 12.12 4.35
C ARG A 33 8.18 11.18 3.46
N PHE A 34 8.68 11.70 2.35
CA PHE A 34 9.68 11.01 1.52
C PHE A 34 11.06 11.44 2.01
N THR A 35 11.79 10.51 2.61
CA THR A 35 13.20 10.69 3.00
C THR A 35 14.10 10.25 1.84
N ASP A 36 15.41 10.52 1.93
CA ASP A 36 16.36 10.11 0.90
C ASP A 36 16.45 8.58 0.76
N ASP A 37 16.19 7.85 1.85
CA ASP A 37 16.25 6.39 1.90
C ASP A 37 14.87 5.72 1.66
N GLY A 38 13.79 6.48 1.56
CA GLY A 38 12.45 5.96 1.31
C GLY A 38 11.33 6.68 2.08
N PRO A 39 10.07 6.26 1.91
CA PRO A 39 8.93 6.87 2.57
C PRO A 39 8.82 6.49 4.06
N LEU A 40 8.46 7.48 4.87
CA LEU A 40 8.11 7.33 6.28
C LEU A 40 6.68 7.82 6.49
N ALA A 41 5.80 6.93 6.97
CA ALA A 41 4.39 7.23 7.24
C ALA A 41 4.06 7.12 8.73
N PHE A 42 3.25 8.07 9.22
CA PHE A 42 2.59 8.07 10.52
C PHE A 42 1.09 7.99 10.30
N LEU A 43 0.50 6.86 10.63
CA LEU A 43 -0.90 6.54 10.39
C LEU A 43 -1.67 6.60 11.71
N PRO A 44 -2.76 7.39 11.84
CA PRO A 44 -3.54 7.51 13.05
C PRO A 44 -4.05 6.16 13.57
N LEU A 45 -3.95 5.94 14.87
CA LEU A 45 -4.53 4.81 15.59
C LEU A 45 -5.59 5.31 16.57
N PRO A 46 -6.85 5.47 16.14
CA PRO A 46 -7.91 6.06 16.98
C PRO A 46 -8.29 5.20 18.19
N ASP A 47 -8.05 3.89 18.12
CA ASP A 47 -8.53 2.92 19.13
C ASP A 47 -7.64 2.84 20.39
N ARG A 48 -6.53 3.59 20.48
CA ARG A 48 -5.62 3.58 21.63
C ARG A 48 -5.94 4.62 22.71
N GLY A 49 -7.13 5.20 22.68
CA GLY A 49 -7.68 6.03 23.78
C GLY A 49 -7.31 7.51 23.73
N ASP A 50 -6.34 7.91 22.89
CA ASP A 50 -6.02 9.32 22.64
C ASP A 50 -5.54 9.53 21.19
N GLU A 51 -5.54 10.78 20.73
CA GLU A 51 -5.11 11.13 19.36
C GLU A 51 -3.59 11.20 19.18
N HIS A 52 -2.80 10.61 20.07
CA HIS A 52 -1.34 10.68 20.05
C HIS A 52 -0.68 9.42 19.48
N TRP A 53 -1.44 8.34 19.26
CA TRP A 53 -0.89 7.08 18.77
C TRP A 53 -0.90 6.98 17.26
N CYS A 54 0.25 6.62 16.70
CA CYS A 54 0.41 6.38 15.27
C CYS A 54 1.02 5.01 15.00
N SER A 55 0.55 4.32 13.97
CA SER A 55 1.27 3.23 13.34
C SER A 55 2.33 3.80 12.41
N ILE A 56 3.55 3.29 12.51
CA ILE A 56 4.69 3.71 11.69
C ILE A 56 4.95 2.66 10.62
N VAL A 57 5.13 3.14 9.40
CA VAL A 57 5.69 2.36 8.30
C VAL A 57 6.87 3.17 7.73
N TRP A 58 8.08 2.71 8.02
CA TRP A 58 9.32 3.35 7.55
C TRP A 58 10.02 2.44 6.56
N SER A 59 9.87 2.74 5.28
CA SER A 59 10.62 2.06 4.22
C SER A 59 12.00 2.68 4.10
N THR A 60 13.04 1.85 4.11
CA THR A 60 14.43 2.32 4.03
C THR A 60 15.33 1.23 3.43
N THR A 61 16.61 1.55 3.15
CA THR A 61 17.57 0.55 2.67
C THR A 61 17.82 -0.53 3.71
N PRO A 62 18.25 -1.75 3.32
CA PRO A 62 18.57 -2.81 4.26
C PRO A 62 19.59 -2.39 5.32
N GLU A 63 20.66 -1.67 4.91
CA GLU A 63 21.73 -1.21 5.79
C GLU A 63 21.21 -0.21 6.84
N GLN A 64 20.36 0.71 6.41
CA GLN A 64 19.74 1.67 7.32
C GLN A 64 18.74 0.99 8.25
N ALA A 65 17.97 0.02 7.75
CA ALA A 65 17.05 -0.77 8.56
C ALA A 65 17.79 -1.52 9.68
N GLU A 66 18.92 -2.17 9.36
CA GLU A 66 19.76 -2.86 10.35
C GLU A 66 20.29 -1.89 11.41
N ARG A 67 20.77 -0.72 11.02
CA ARG A 67 21.21 0.32 11.97
C ARG A 67 20.10 0.78 12.90
N LEU A 68 18.92 1.07 12.35
CA LEU A 68 17.75 1.50 13.11
C LEU A 68 17.23 0.41 14.06
N MET A 69 17.28 -0.85 13.63
CA MET A 69 16.86 -1.99 14.45
C MET A 69 17.85 -2.28 15.58
N ALA A 70 19.13 -1.95 15.43
CA ALA A 70 20.17 -2.12 16.43
C ALA A 70 20.15 -1.03 17.54
N LEU A 71 19.47 0.11 17.31
CA LEU A 71 19.35 1.16 18.30
C LEU A 71 18.57 0.67 19.52
N ASP A 72 18.87 1.20 20.70
CA ASP A 72 17.99 1.08 21.86
C ASP A 72 16.68 1.88 21.65
N GLU A 73 15.78 1.85 22.62
CA GLU A 73 14.48 2.51 22.49
C GLU A 73 14.63 4.03 22.35
N ASP A 74 15.51 4.64 23.17
CA ASP A 74 15.72 6.08 23.15
C ASP A 74 16.38 6.55 21.85
N GLY A 75 17.40 5.84 21.41
CA GLY A 75 18.07 6.10 20.13
C GLY A 75 17.14 5.97 18.93
N PHE A 76 16.27 4.95 18.94
CA PHE A 76 15.28 4.80 17.86
C PHE A 76 14.23 5.91 17.87
N ARG A 77 13.72 6.29 19.06
CA ARG A 77 12.77 7.41 19.19
C ARG A 77 13.35 8.72 18.68
N ALA A 78 14.60 9.00 19.03
CA ALA A 78 15.33 10.18 18.56
C ALA A 78 15.49 10.17 17.04
N ALA A 79 15.99 9.06 16.46
CA ALA A 79 16.18 8.91 15.02
C ALA A 79 14.86 9.02 14.24
N LEU A 80 13.77 8.44 14.76
CA LEU A 80 12.44 8.52 14.13
C LEU A 80 11.91 9.96 14.17
N GLY A 81 12.04 10.65 15.30
CA GLY A 81 11.63 12.04 15.46
C GLY A 81 12.39 12.97 14.50
N GLU A 82 13.70 12.79 14.37
CA GLU A 82 14.54 13.54 13.45
C GLU A 82 14.15 13.27 11.99
N ALA A 83 14.01 12.00 11.62
CA ALA A 83 13.60 11.61 10.27
C ALA A 83 12.23 12.17 9.88
N PHE A 84 11.36 12.43 10.86
CA PHE A 84 10.05 13.05 10.65
C PHE A 84 10.02 14.57 10.90
N GLU A 85 11.21 15.21 11.07
CA GLU A 85 11.36 16.65 11.35
C GLU A 85 10.54 17.10 12.56
N GLN A 86 10.35 16.22 13.53
CA GLN A 86 9.56 16.45 14.76
C GLN A 86 8.15 17.02 14.48
N ARG A 87 7.57 16.69 13.35
CA ARG A 87 6.26 17.22 12.91
C ARG A 87 5.14 16.99 13.92
N LEU A 88 5.19 15.88 14.65
CA LEU A 88 4.27 15.54 15.73
C LEU A 88 4.92 15.65 17.11
N GLY A 89 5.95 16.49 17.23
CA GLY A 89 6.73 16.64 18.46
C GLY A 89 7.63 15.44 18.75
N ALA A 90 8.06 15.30 19.99
CA ALA A 90 8.89 14.18 20.43
C ALA A 90 8.14 12.85 20.36
N ILE A 91 8.87 11.77 20.10
CA ILE A 91 8.34 10.40 20.19
C ILE A 91 8.49 9.95 21.66
N LEU A 92 7.37 9.85 22.36
CA LEU A 92 7.34 9.57 23.81
C LEU A 92 7.46 8.08 24.13
N HIS A 93 6.98 7.22 23.20
CA HIS A 93 7.03 5.77 23.36
C HIS A 93 7.08 5.10 21.99
N ALA A 94 7.72 3.94 21.90
CA ALA A 94 7.71 3.07 20.73
C ALA A 94 7.48 1.62 21.18
N ASP A 95 6.52 0.94 20.54
CA ASP A 95 6.28 -0.49 20.74
C ASP A 95 7.43 -1.31 20.10
N ARG A 96 7.34 -2.63 20.23
CA ARG A 96 8.27 -3.54 19.56
C ARG A 96 8.33 -3.27 18.05
N ARG A 97 9.54 -3.10 17.53
CA ARG A 97 9.80 -2.93 16.11
C ARG A 97 9.81 -4.25 15.38
N LEU A 98 9.21 -4.27 14.18
CA LEU A 98 9.29 -5.37 13.23
C LEU A 98 9.99 -4.85 11.97
N CYS A 99 10.89 -5.65 11.39
CA CYS A 99 11.57 -5.34 10.14
C CYS A 99 11.17 -6.39 9.10
N ILE A 100 10.60 -5.93 7.98
CA ILE A 100 10.01 -6.80 6.94
C ILE A 100 10.63 -6.45 5.61
N PRO A 101 11.26 -7.40 4.88
CA PRO A 101 11.76 -7.14 3.53
C PRO A 101 10.59 -6.87 2.59
N LEU A 102 10.69 -5.79 1.80
CA LEU A 102 9.68 -5.41 0.83
C LEU A 102 9.92 -6.13 -0.49
N ARG A 103 8.98 -6.97 -0.88
CA ARG A 103 9.00 -7.70 -2.14
C ARG A 103 7.70 -7.49 -2.87
N GLN A 104 7.80 -7.25 -4.16
CA GLN A 104 6.65 -7.30 -5.05
C GLN A 104 6.51 -8.73 -5.57
N ARG A 105 5.28 -9.23 -5.55
CA ARG A 105 4.95 -10.54 -6.08
C ARG A 105 3.68 -10.44 -6.89
N HIS A 106 3.64 -11.14 -8.03
CA HIS A 106 2.45 -11.23 -8.84
C HIS A 106 2.30 -12.65 -9.39
N ALA A 107 1.15 -13.29 -9.15
CA ALA A 107 0.83 -14.60 -9.71
C ALA A 107 0.63 -14.48 -11.23
N LYS A 108 1.20 -15.42 -11.98
CA LYS A 108 1.02 -15.45 -13.44
C LYS A 108 -0.40 -15.80 -13.86
N ARG A 109 -1.13 -16.48 -12.97
CA ARG A 109 -2.54 -16.82 -13.08
C ARG A 109 -3.19 -16.66 -11.71
N TYR A 110 -4.43 -16.20 -11.68
CA TYR A 110 -5.19 -16.05 -10.43
C TYR A 110 -6.11 -17.23 -10.17
N VAL A 111 -6.33 -18.07 -11.18
CA VAL A 111 -7.30 -19.15 -11.08
C VAL A 111 -6.77 -20.46 -11.63
N GLU A 112 -7.24 -21.54 -11.02
CA GLU A 112 -7.15 -22.94 -11.48
C GLU A 112 -8.51 -23.60 -11.19
N PRO A 113 -8.80 -24.81 -11.71
CA PRO A 113 -10.02 -25.51 -11.40
C PRO A 113 -10.21 -25.66 -9.88
N GLY A 114 -11.27 -25.05 -9.33
CA GLY A 114 -11.58 -25.06 -7.90
C GLY A 114 -10.74 -24.13 -7.03
N LEU A 115 -9.85 -23.31 -7.59
CA LEU A 115 -8.98 -22.40 -6.86
C LEU A 115 -9.03 -20.98 -7.44
N ALA A 116 -9.13 -19.98 -6.56
CA ALA A 116 -8.91 -18.58 -6.91
C ALA A 116 -7.98 -17.92 -5.89
N LEU A 117 -6.98 -17.19 -6.37
CA LEU A 117 -6.07 -16.38 -5.55
C LEU A 117 -6.62 -14.95 -5.44
N VAL A 118 -6.63 -14.39 -4.24
CA VAL A 118 -7.10 -13.03 -3.96
C VAL A 118 -6.11 -12.28 -3.07
N GLY A 119 -6.06 -10.95 -3.17
CA GLY A 119 -5.18 -10.12 -2.35
C GLY A 119 -3.71 -10.51 -2.46
N ASP A 120 -3.01 -10.52 -1.34
CA ASP A 120 -1.56 -10.78 -1.26
C ASP A 120 -1.16 -12.19 -1.77
N ALA A 121 -2.10 -13.15 -1.81
CA ALA A 121 -1.86 -14.45 -2.42
C ALA A 121 -1.72 -14.35 -3.95
N ALA A 122 -2.39 -13.37 -4.59
CA ALA A 122 -2.34 -13.12 -6.02
C ALA A 122 -1.32 -12.04 -6.38
N HIS A 123 -1.24 -10.98 -5.58
CA HIS A 123 -0.39 -9.82 -5.83
C HIS A 123 0.00 -9.11 -4.54
N THR A 124 1.29 -8.93 -4.32
CA THR A 124 1.83 -8.09 -3.25
C THR A 124 2.40 -6.83 -3.90
N ILE A 125 1.90 -5.67 -3.51
CA ILE A 125 2.34 -4.38 -4.03
C ILE A 125 3.17 -3.62 -3.00
N HIS A 126 3.96 -2.64 -3.47
CA HIS A 126 4.72 -1.77 -2.57
C HIS A 126 3.77 -0.99 -1.64
N PRO A 127 4.06 -0.90 -0.33
CA PRO A 127 3.17 -0.25 0.65
C PRO A 127 3.14 1.28 0.56
N LEU A 128 3.69 1.90 -0.50
CA LEU A 128 3.76 3.36 -0.70
C LEU A 128 2.46 4.11 -0.40
N ALA A 129 1.32 3.52 -0.74
CA ALA A 129 0.01 4.16 -0.57
C ALA A 129 -0.97 3.34 0.28
N GLY A 130 -0.52 2.26 0.95
CA GLY A 130 -1.41 1.40 1.74
C GLY A 130 -2.50 0.69 0.93
N GLN A 131 -2.36 0.58 -0.41
CA GLN A 131 -3.41 0.09 -1.31
C GLN A 131 -3.55 -1.44 -1.36
N GLY A 132 -2.61 -2.20 -0.80
CA GLY A 132 -2.61 -3.67 -0.88
C GLY A 132 -3.93 -4.29 -0.41
N VAL A 133 -4.36 -3.95 0.79
CA VAL A 133 -5.59 -4.48 1.38
C VAL A 133 -6.84 -4.05 0.60
N ASN A 134 -6.88 -2.83 0.08
CA ASN A 134 -8.01 -2.32 -0.70
C ASN A 134 -8.19 -3.10 -2.01
N LEU A 135 -7.09 -3.43 -2.70
CA LEU A 135 -7.13 -4.29 -3.88
C LEU A 135 -7.61 -5.70 -3.54
N GLY A 136 -7.18 -6.24 -2.39
CA GLY A 136 -7.63 -7.53 -1.89
C GLY A 136 -9.14 -7.57 -1.59
N PHE A 137 -9.71 -6.51 -0.99
CA PHE A 137 -11.16 -6.39 -0.79
C PHE A 137 -11.91 -6.31 -2.12
N LEU A 138 -11.40 -5.56 -3.10
CA LEU A 138 -11.99 -5.52 -4.43
C LEU A 138 -11.92 -6.88 -5.14
N ASP A 139 -10.83 -7.64 -4.97
CA ASP A 139 -10.73 -9.00 -5.49
C ASP A 139 -11.82 -9.90 -4.88
N ALA A 140 -11.96 -9.86 -3.56
CA ALA A 140 -12.98 -10.65 -2.86
C ALA A 140 -14.40 -10.27 -3.30
N ALA A 141 -14.69 -8.98 -3.46
CA ALA A 141 -15.99 -8.50 -3.90
C ALA A 141 -16.31 -8.93 -5.35
N VAL A 142 -15.34 -8.82 -6.27
CA VAL A 142 -15.52 -9.26 -7.66
C VAL A 142 -15.67 -10.79 -7.74
N LEU A 143 -14.89 -11.54 -6.98
CA LEU A 143 -15.01 -13.00 -6.92
C LEU A 143 -16.39 -13.40 -6.42
N SER A 144 -16.88 -12.78 -5.34
CA SER A 144 -18.22 -13.01 -4.80
C SER A 144 -19.32 -12.75 -5.84
N GLU A 145 -19.25 -11.64 -6.57
CA GLU A 145 -20.19 -11.31 -7.64
C GLU A 145 -20.18 -12.35 -8.76
N VAL A 146 -19.00 -12.80 -9.18
CA VAL A 146 -18.85 -13.83 -10.22
C VAL A 146 -19.45 -15.17 -9.77
N LEU A 147 -19.21 -15.57 -8.52
CA LEU A 147 -19.74 -16.82 -7.97
C LEU A 147 -21.27 -16.78 -7.78
N LEU A 148 -21.82 -15.67 -7.31
CA LEU A 148 -23.28 -15.49 -7.17
C LEU A 148 -23.96 -15.58 -8.54
N HIS A 149 -23.47 -14.87 -9.56
CA HIS A 149 -24.01 -14.95 -10.91
C HIS A 149 -23.91 -16.36 -11.52
N ALA A 150 -22.83 -17.09 -11.21
CA ALA A 150 -22.68 -18.48 -11.65
C ALA A 150 -23.71 -19.39 -10.98
N LEU A 151 -23.94 -19.19 -9.68
CA LEU A 151 -24.92 -19.93 -8.90
C LEU A 151 -26.34 -19.72 -9.44
N GLU A 152 -26.73 -18.48 -9.73
CA GLU A 152 -28.04 -18.14 -10.34
C GLU A 152 -28.25 -18.80 -11.71
N ARG A 153 -27.19 -19.07 -12.44
CA ARG A 153 -27.24 -19.75 -13.74
C ARG A 153 -27.09 -21.27 -13.66
N GLY A 154 -26.96 -21.83 -12.46
CA GLY A 154 -26.75 -23.27 -12.25
C GLY A 154 -25.38 -23.76 -12.77
N GLU A 155 -24.38 -22.84 -12.90
CA GLU A 155 -23.04 -23.18 -13.33
C GLU A 155 -22.22 -23.80 -12.19
N ARG A 156 -21.25 -24.66 -12.51
CA ARG A 156 -20.36 -25.24 -11.48
C ARG A 156 -19.35 -24.19 -11.03
N LEU A 157 -19.39 -23.80 -9.76
CA LEU A 157 -18.51 -22.75 -9.19
C LEU A 157 -17.03 -23.04 -9.32
N ALA A 158 -16.66 -24.34 -9.29
CA ALA A 158 -15.27 -24.80 -9.44
C ALA A 158 -14.77 -24.81 -10.90
N ASP A 159 -15.63 -24.51 -11.88
CA ASP A 159 -15.25 -24.52 -13.30
C ASP A 159 -14.30 -23.34 -13.56
N GLU A 160 -13.16 -23.64 -14.20
CA GLU A 160 -12.17 -22.66 -14.58
C GLU A 160 -12.76 -21.53 -15.46
N ARG A 161 -13.76 -21.84 -16.27
CA ARG A 161 -14.45 -20.84 -17.11
C ARG A 161 -15.19 -19.80 -16.25
N VAL A 162 -15.78 -20.23 -15.13
CA VAL A 162 -16.44 -19.33 -14.17
C VAL A 162 -15.39 -18.47 -13.49
N LEU A 163 -14.37 -19.09 -12.90
CA LEU A 163 -13.31 -18.39 -12.18
C LEU A 163 -12.49 -17.44 -13.07
N SER A 164 -12.30 -17.77 -14.36
CA SER A 164 -11.62 -16.89 -15.31
C SER A 164 -12.34 -15.56 -15.57
N ARG A 165 -13.65 -15.44 -15.24
CA ARG A 165 -14.36 -14.15 -15.29
C ARG A 165 -13.80 -13.19 -14.24
N PHE A 166 -13.49 -13.71 -13.04
CA PHE A 166 -12.81 -12.95 -11.99
C PHE A 166 -11.40 -12.53 -12.42
N GLU A 167 -10.57 -13.47 -12.90
CA GLU A 167 -9.20 -13.20 -13.34
C GLU A 167 -9.15 -12.10 -14.42
N ARG A 168 -10.00 -12.17 -15.43
CA ARG A 168 -10.07 -11.16 -16.51
C ARG A 168 -10.45 -9.77 -16.03
N ARG A 169 -11.26 -9.66 -14.99
CA ARG A 169 -11.62 -8.34 -14.41
C ARG A 169 -10.52 -7.79 -13.52
N ARG A 170 -9.88 -8.64 -12.71
CA ARG A 170 -8.97 -8.19 -11.65
C ARG A 170 -7.51 -8.10 -12.06
N MET A 171 -7.00 -9.08 -12.82
CA MET A 171 -5.58 -9.12 -13.17
C MET A 171 -5.10 -7.86 -13.94
N PRO A 172 -5.80 -7.36 -14.99
CA PRO A 172 -5.38 -6.13 -15.66
C PRO A 172 -5.41 -4.90 -14.74
N HIS A 173 -6.43 -4.81 -13.88
CA HIS A 173 -6.57 -3.72 -12.92
C HIS A 173 -5.43 -3.72 -11.91
N ASN A 174 -5.11 -4.88 -11.33
CA ASN A 174 -4.05 -5.04 -10.34
C ASN A 174 -2.68 -4.76 -10.97
N LEU A 175 -2.41 -5.25 -12.18
CA LEU A 175 -1.19 -4.95 -12.94
C LEU A 175 -1.06 -3.44 -13.24
N GLY A 176 -2.15 -2.80 -13.65
CA GLY A 176 -2.18 -1.36 -13.88
C GLY A 176 -1.83 -0.56 -12.61
N MET A 177 -2.41 -0.95 -11.47
CA MET A 177 -2.10 -0.32 -10.18
C MET A 177 -0.63 -0.54 -9.77
N MET A 178 -0.11 -1.76 -9.93
CA MET A 178 1.29 -2.08 -9.65
C MET A 178 2.24 -1.22 -10.50
N THR A 179 1.97 -1.10 -11.81
CA THR A 179 2.77 -0.28 -12.73
C THR A 179 2.69 1.21 -12.37
N ALA A 180 1.51 1.69 -11.97
CA ALA A 180 1.34 3.08 -11.53
C ALA A 180 2.16 3.35 -10.25
N MET A 181 2.11 2.46 -9.26
CA MET A 181 2.87 2.60 -8.01
C MET A 181 4.39 2.57 -8.26
N GLU A 182 4.87 1.65 -9.12
CA GLU A 182 6.26 1.61 -9.53
C GLU A 182 6.69 2.90 -10.26
N GLY A 183 5.84 3.44 -11.12
CA GLY A 183 6.08 4.71 -11.79
C GLY A 183 6.19 5.88 -10.81
N PHE A 184 5.33 5.93 -9.80
CA PHE A 184 5.40 6.92 -8.72
C PHE A 184 6.69 6.77 -7.92
N GLU A 185 7.04 5.57 -7.49
CA GLU A 185 8.26 5.31 -6.74
C GLU A 185 9.50 5.82 -7.49
N ARG A 186 9.65 5.41 -8.74
CA ARG A 186 10.76 5.85 -9.61
C ARG A 186 10.81 7.37 -9.79
N LEU A 187 9.64 8.03 -9.92
CA LEU A 187 9.54 9.48 -10.05
C LEU A 187 9.99 10.19 -8.76
N PHE A 188 9.66 9.61 -7.58
CA PHE A 188 10.03 10.21 -6.30
C PHE A 188 11.48 9.94 -5.90
N GLN A 189 12.05 8.80 -6.30
CA GLN A 189 13.45 8.46 -6.10
C GLN A 189 14.41 9.17 -7.09
N ALA A 190 13.86 9.74 -8.17
CA ALA A 190 14.69 10.39 -9.19
C ALA A 190 15.34 11.68 -8.67
N ASP A 191 16.68 11.65 -8.55
CA ASP A 191 17.49 12.74 -7.98
C ASP A 191 17.89 13.81 -9.03
N ARG A 192 17.49 13.61 -10.30
CA ARG A 192 17.80 14.55 -11.39
C ARG A 192 17.01 15.84 -11.24
N LEU A 193 17.70 16.98 -11.19
CA LEU A 193 17.10 18.32 -11.04
C LEU A 193 15.91 18.59 -11.96
N PRO A 194 15.93 18.25 -13.28
CA PRO A 194 14.77 18.48 -14.15
C PRO A 194 13.53 17.66 -13.74
N LEU A 195 13.74 16.41 -13.29
CA LEU A 195 12.65 15.54 -12.87
C LEU A 195 12.04 15.99 -11.53
N ARG A 196 12.87 16.45 -10.60
CA ARG A 196 12.42 17.06 -9.34
C ARG A 196 11.58 18.31 -9.60
N TRP A 197 12.02 19.17 -10.53
CA TRP A 197 11.26 20.36 -10.89
C TRP A 197 9.92 19.99 -11.55
N LEU A 198 9.92 19.07 -12.51
CA LEU A 198 8.71 18.60 -13.21
C LEU A 198 7.71 17.96 -12.23
N ARG A 199 8.19 17.12 -11.32
CA ARG A 199 7.38 16.52 -10.24
C ARG A 199 6.71 17.59 -9.38
N ASN A 200 7.48 18.56 -8.89
CA ASN A 200 6.98 19.61 -8.03
C ASN A 200 6.00 20.54 -8.76
N ALA A 201 6.24 20.84 -10.03
CA ALA A 201 5.33 21.60 -10.88
C ALA A 201 4.02 20.83 -11.13
N GLY A 202 4.12 19.53 -11.42
CA GLY A 202 2.96 18.65 -11.60
C GLY A 202 2.11 18.53 -10.33
N LEU A 203 2.73 18.36 -9.17
CA LEU A 203 2.02 18.30 -7.88
C LEU A 203 1.29 19.61 -7.57
N ARG A 204 1.94 20.77 -7.81
CA ARG A 204 1.30 22.09 -7.65
C ARG A 204 0.13 22.27 -8.58
N LEU A 205 0.24 21.82 -9.84
CA LEU A 205 -0.84 21.87 -10.81
C LEU A 205 -2.04 21.05 -10.35
N VAL A 206 -1.82 19.82 -9.89
CA VAL A 206 -2.88 18.94 -9.36
C VAL A 206 -3.49 19.53 -8.09
N ASP A 207 -2.67 20.08 -7.20
CA ASP A 207 -3.15 20.69 -5.94
C ASP A 207 -4.04 21.91 -6.19
N GLY A 208 -3.74 22.68 -7.24
CA GLY A 208 -4.55 23.83 -7.68
C GLY A 208 -5.85 23.47 -8.41
N HIS A 209 -6.05 22.19 -8.82
CA HIS A 209 -7.23 21.79 -9.59
C HIS A 209 -8.06 20.77 -8.82
N HIS A 210 -9.19 21.21 -8.26
CA HIS A 210 -10.07 20.40 -7.43
C HIS A 210 -10.54 19.11 -8.12
N GLU A 211 -10.89 19.18 -9.42
CA GLU A 211 -11.35 18.02 -10.19
C GLU A 211 -10.24 16.96 -10.40
N ALA A 212 -9.01 17.40 -10.70
CA ALA A 212 -7.87 16.52 -10.83
C ALA A 212 -7.56 15.84 -9.49
N LYS A 213 -7.56 16.60 -8.40
CA LYS A 213 -7.38 16.08 -7.04
C LYS A 213 -8.46 15.06 -6.67
N ALA A 214 -9.73 15.37 -6.96
CA ALA A 214 -10.86 14.46 -6.73
C ALA A 214 -10.72 13.15 -7.52
N LEU A 215 -10.23 13.20 -8.77
CA LEU A 215 -9.97 12.01 -9.59
C LEU A 215 -8.91 11.10 -8.93
N PHE A 216 -7.79 11.68 -8.48
CA PHE A 216 -6.75 10.91 -7.77
C PHE A 216 -7.26 10.32 -6.45
N VAL A 217 -8.03 11.09 -5.68
CA VAL A 217 -8.63 10.61 -4.43
C VAL A 217 -9.60 9.46 -4.70
N ARG A 218 -10.49 9.58 -5.70
CA ARG A 218 -11.41 8.50 -6.10
C ARG A 218 -10.66 7.25 -6.53
N GLN A 219 -9.57 7.40 -7.30
CA GLN A 219 -8.73 6.29 -7.71
C GLN A 219 -8.06 5.62 -6.49
N ALA A 220 -7.51 6.43 -5.57
CA ALA A 220 -6.87 5.93 -4.35
C ALA A 220 -7.85 5.24 -3.40
N LEU A 221 -9.09 5.70 -3.35
CA LEU A 221 -10.17 5.08 -2.56
C LEU A 221 -10.77 3.83 -3.24
N GLY A 222 -10.29 3.46 -4.43
CA GLY A 222 -10.85 2.35 -5.19
C GLY A 222 -12.28 2.61 -5.70
N LEU A 223 -12.69 3.87 -5.82
CA LEU A 223 -14.03 4.30 -6.26
C LEU A 223 -14.11 4.57 -7.76
N SER A 224 -13.16 4.08 -8.54
CA SER A 224 -13.10 4.27 -10.01
C SER A 224 -12.86 2.95 -10.73
N GLY A 225 -13.34 2.85 -11.98
CA GLY A 225 -13.20 1.66 -12.82
C GLY A 225 -14.39 0.71 -12.72
N ASP A 226 -14.16 -0.58 -13.02
CA ASP A 226 -15.16 -1.65 -12.96
C ASP A 226 -15.38 -2.08 -11.50
N LEU A 227 -16.26 -1.35 -10.80
CA LEU A 227 -16.59 -1.62 -9.41
C LEU A 227 -17.63 -2.74 -9.30
N PRO A 228 -17.40 -3.76 -8.46
CA PRO A 228 -18.41 -4.75 -8.13
C PRO A 228 -19.58 -4.11 -7.35
N MET A 229 -20.74 -4.73 -7.40
CA MET A 229 -21.96 -4.20 -6.71
C MET A 229 -21.70 -3.89 -5.23
N LEU A 230 -20.92 -4.74 -4.54
CA LEU A 230 -20.58 -4.56 -3.13
C LEU A 230 -19.68 -3.34 -2.84
N ALA A 231 -19.05 -2.76 -3.86
CA ALA A 231 -18.19 -1.58 -3.74
C ALA A 231 -18.81 -0.31 -4.35
N ARG A 232 -20.05 -0.37 -4.82
CA ARG A 232 -20.78 0.80 -5.31
C ARG A 232 -21.49 1.48 -4.12
N VAL A 233 -21.09 2.73 -3.85
CA VAL A 233 -21.72 3.60 -2.85
C VAL A 233 -22.76 4.47 -3.54
#